data_16a28815a19b7582e180e9b70bb9aa9c
#
_entry.id   16a28815a19b7582e180e9b70bb9aa9c
#
_cell.length_a   1.000
_cell.length_b   1.000
_cell.length_c   1.000
_cell.angle_alpha   90.00
_cell.angle_beta   90.00
_cell.angle_gamma   90.00
#
_symmetry.space_group_name_H-M   'P 1'
#
loop_
_entity.id
_entity.type
_entity.pdbx_description
1 polymer ?
#
loop_
_entity_poly.entity_id
_entity_poly.type
_entity_poly.pdbx_seq_one_letter_code
_entity_poly.pdbx_strand_id
1 'polypeptide(L)'
;MTAEQVHLIARRGAYPGTGSAAQVVETHISWVLLGDEYAFKIKKPVRLSFLDFSTPEQRAFYCREEVRLNRRLAPDMYLDVLSVQPTSSGGWAIGLTDPERPVIDYAVWMKRMDNSRQMDILLRQGAVGPADMAALAALLAPFHRAHALAAGTFVGPTADDYFADFADLFPWATVAQRLLGDAAPRAFETWRPLVLRFIADYHARLHTREQRGFCVDGHGDLHARNIFLLTQGPVVFDCIEFNPHLRRLDVLNELAFLLMDVEAGGRPSLAEDFLKAYLKLWPCIEEQEDEHLLTYFKAYRANVRLKIALLQWEQEQQEAAAQRARQYWGVLENYMAYLALNVGR
;
A
#
# COMPACT_ATOMS: atom_id res chain seq x y z
N MET A 1 20.50 -10.71 7.28
CA MET A 1 20.19 -12.18 7.33
C MET A 1 20.07 -12.75 5.92
N THR A 2 20.18 -14.08 5.75
CA THR A 2 19.92 -14.81 4.50
C THR A 2 18.58 -15.54 4.58
N ALA A 3 18.01 -15.91 3.42
CA ALA A 3 16.79 -16.71 3.36
C ALA A 3 16.92 -18.05 4.12
N GLU A 4 18.06 -18.71 3.98
CA GLU A 4 18.35 -19.97 4.68
C GLU A 4 18.30 -19.81 6.21
N GLN A 5 18.91 -18.74 6.75
CA GLN A 5 18.86 -18.42 8.17
C GLN A 5 17.43 -18.17 8.65
N VAL A 6 16.62 -17.45 7.85
CA VAL A 6 15.20 -17.20 8.18
C VAL A 6 14.40 -18.50 8.21
N HIS A 7 14.62 -19.41 7.26
CA HIS A 7 13.99 -20.73 7.27
C HIS A 7 14.42 -21.61 8.45
N LEU A 8 15.69 -21.49 8.90
CA LEU A 8 16.15 -22.17 10.11
C LEU A 8 15.46 -21.62 11.36
N ILE A 9 15.32 -20.29 11.45
CA ILE A 9 14.56 -19.64 12.53
C ILE A 9 13.13 -20.15 12.55
N ALA A 10 12.45 -20.13 11.41
CA ALA A 10 11.06 -20.57 11.30
C ALA A 10 10.84 -22.02 11.78
N ARG A 11 11.82 -22.91 11.52
CA ARG A 11 11.70 -24.33 11.84
C ARG A 11 12.16 -24.68 13.26
N ARG A 12 13.16 -24.00 13.81
CA ARG A 12 13.89 -24.40 15.02
C ARG A 12 14.27 -23.23 15.92
N GLY A 13 13.91 -21.99 15.55
CA GLY A 13 14.21 -20.80 16.33
C GLY A 13 13.36 -20.71 17.59
N ALA A 14 13.88 -19.99 18.58
CA ALA A 14 13.12 -19.59 19.76
C ALA A 14 12.54 -18.19 19.52
N TYR A 15 11.23 -18.03 19.70
CA TYR A 15 10.54 -16.74 19.59
C TYR A 15 9.26 -16.72 20.44
N PRO A 16 8.75 -15.55 20.88
CA PRO A 16 7.59 -15.47 21.78
C PRO A 16 6.36 -16.20 21.21
N GLY A 17 5.60 -16.89 22.07
CA GLY A 17 4.28 -17.42 21.74
C GLY A 17 4.27 -18.60 20.78
N THR A 18 5.38 -19.36 20.66
CA THR A 18 5.44 -20.48 19.72
C THR A 18 5.63 -21.84 20.38
N GLY A 19 4.75 -22.75 20.03
CA GLY A 19 4.91 -24.19 20.26
C GLY A 19 5.22 -25.00 19.00
N SER A 20 5.11 -24.39 17.80
CA SER A 20 5.28 -25.03 16.49
C SER A 20 6.15 -24.23 15.54
N ALA A 21 6.60 -24.86 14.44
CA ALA A 21 7.33 -24.18 13.39
C ALA A 21 6.47 -23.12 12.70
N ALA A 22 7.05 -21.92 12.46
CA ALA A 22 6.35 -20.84 11.75
C ALA A 22 6.29 -21.11 10.24
N GLN A 23 5.20 -20.68 9.61
CA GLN A 23 5.13 -20.55 8.16
C GLN A 23 5.90 -19.30 7.72
N VAL A 24 6.73 -19.42 6.69
CA VAL A 24 7.42 -18.26 6.09
C VAL A 24 6.63 -17.76 4.89
N VAL A 25 6.28 -16.49 4.92
CA VAL A 25 5.75 -15.74 3.76
C VAL A 25 6.82 -14.78 3.30
N GLU A 26 7.19 -14.86 2.03
CA GLU A 26 8.23 -14.03 1.43
C GLU A 26 7.62 -12.93 0.58
N THR A 27 8.12 -11.71 0.74
CA THR A 27 7.82 -10.54 -0.11
C THR A 27 9.09 -10.06 -0.80
N HIS A 28 8.98 -9.04 -1.65
CA HIS A 28 10.16 -8.46 -2.31
C HIS A 28 11.18 -7.88 -1.31
N ILE A 29 10.73 -7.33 -0.19
CA ILE A 29 11.56 -6.58 0.77
C ILE A 29 11.59 -7.16 2.19
N SER A 30 10.84 -8.23 2.46
CA SER A 30 10.73 -8.80 3.81
C SER A 30 10.44 -10.30 3.78
N TRP A 31 10.74 -10.97 4.90
CA TRP A 31 10.20 -12.26 5.27
C TRP A 31 9.28 -12.10 6.48
N VAL A 32 8.13 -12.76 6.45
CA VAL A 32 7.18 -12.78 7.56
C VAL A 32 7.07 -14.21 8.09
N LEU A 33 7.45 -14.41 9.33
CA LEU A 33 7.29 -15.67 10.04
C LEU A 33 5.93 -15.63 10.75
N LEU A 34 5.03 -16.55 10.38
CA LEU A 34 3.69 -16.68 10.96
C LEU A 34 3.69 -17.83 11.97
N GLY A 35 3.81 -17.50 13.25
CA GLY A 35 3.63 -18.42 14.38
C GLY A 35 2.14 -18.62 14.71
N ASP A 36 1.84 -19.26 15.86
CA ASP A 36 0.45 -19.52 16.26
C ASP A 36 -0.29 -18.24 16.67
N GLU A 37 0.31 -17.40 17.51
CA GLU A 37 -0.28 -16.17 18.05
C GLU A 37 0.32 -14.88 17.46
N TYR A 38 1.56 -14.96 16.98
CA TYR A 38 2.35 -13.80 16.55
C TYR A 38 2.93 -13.96 15.16
N ALA A 39 3.19 -12.82 14.53
CA ALA A 39 3.95 -12.70 13.29
C ALA A 39 5.23 -11.89 13.54
N PHE A 40 6.31 -12.26 12.86
CA PHE A 40 7.60 -11.58 12.94
C PHE A 40 8.06 -11.20 11.53
N LYS A 41 8.10 -9.90 11.23
CA LYS A 41 8.52 -9.39 9.93
C LYS A 41 9.97 -8.97 9.98
N ILE A 42 10.82 -9.63 9.20
CA ILE A 42 12.27 -9.38 9.07
C ILE A 42 12.53 -8.75 7.72
N LYS A 43 13.16 -7.57 7.70
CA LYS A 43 13.48 -6.86 6.46
C LYS A 43 14.63 -7.55 5.73
N LYS A 44 14.53 -7.66 4.40
CA LYS A 44 15.61 -8.18 3.55
C LYS A 44 16.74 -7.16 3.42
N PRO A 45 18.03 -7.61 3.34
CA PRO A 45 19.15 -6.71 3.13
C PRO A 45 19.25 -6.27 1.65
N VAL A 46 18.25 -5.51 1.18
CA VAL A 46 18.14 -5.05 -0.21
C VAL A 46 18.29 -3.54 -0.28
N ARG A 47 18.79 -3.07 -1.42
CA ARG A 47 18.84 -1.66 -1.78
C ARG A 47 18.13 -1.47 -3.12
N LEU A 48 17.06 -0.69 -3.13
CA LEU A 48 16.27 -0.29 -4.29
C LEU A 48 16.34 1.23 -4.44
N SER A 49 15.86 1.77 -5.55
CA SER A 49 15.89 3.21 -5.80
C SER A 49 15.11 4.04 -4.75
N PHE A 50 14.11 3.44 -4.11
CA PHE A 50 13.20 4.09 -3.16
C PHE A 50 13.38 3.63 -1.70
N LEU A 51 14.23 2.63 -1.42
CA LEU A 51 14.53 2.16 -0.05
C LEU A 51 15.95 1.60 0.06
N ASP A 52 16.52 1.70 1.27
CA ASP A 52 17.81 1.10 1.60
C ASP A 52 17.72 0.34 2.94
N PHE A 53 17.71 -1.00 2.87
CA PHE A 53 17.75 -1.93 4.01
C PHE A 53 19.08 -2.69 4.09
N SER A 54 20.13 -2.20 3.42
CA SER A 54 21.38 -2.93 3.25
C SER A 54 22.11 -3.19 4.57
N THR A 55 22.05 -2.29 5.55
CA THR A 55 22.72 -2.45 6.84
C THR A 55 21.76 -2.84 7.97
N PRO A 56 22.22 -3.55 9.01
CA PRO A 56 21.40 -3.88 10.18
C PRO A 56 20.85 -2.64 10.89
N GLU A 57 21.63 -1.55 10.95
CA GLU A 57 21.23 -0.28 11.60
C GLU A 57 20.05 0.36 10.87
N GLN A 58 20.07 0.38 9.53
CA GLN A 58 18.96 0.85 8.70
C GLN A 58 17.73 -0.03 8.92
N ARG A 59 17.88 -1.35 8.91
CA ARG A 59 16.75 -2.25 9.19
C ARG A 59 16.18 -2.06 10.59
N ALA A 60 17.04 -1.85 11.61
CA ALA A 60 16.60 -1.50 12.96
C ALA A 60 15.78 -0.20 12.99
N PHE A 61 16.27 0.83 12.31
CA PHE A 61 15.57 2.11 12.19
C PHE A 61 14.20 1.92 11.55
N TYR A 62 14.14 1.27 10.38
CA TYR A 62 12.87 1.09 9.67
C TYR A 62 11.91 0.09 10.34
N CYS A 63 12.39 -0.87 11.13
CA CYS A 63 11.52 -1.68 11.98
C CYS A 63 10.83 -0.82 13.06
N ARG A 64 11.55 0.10 13.70
CA ARG A 64 10.97 1.04 14.68
C ARG A 64 9.99 2.00 14.03
N GLU A 65 10.33 2.54 12.85
CA GLU A 65 9.43 3.42 12.09
C GLU A 65 8.16 2.67 11.66
N GLU A 66 8.27 1.41 11.24
CA GLU A 66 7.12 0.57 10.90
C GLU A 66 6.19 0.41 12.11
N VAL A 67 6.71 0.08 13.29
CA VAL A 67 5.90 0.00 14.51
C VAL A 67 5.29 1.34 14.86
N ARG A 68 6.07 2.43 14.82
CA ARG A 68 5.59 3.78 15.15
C ARG A 68 4.43 4.23 14.25
N LEU A 69 4.57 4.04 12.94
CA LEU A 69 3.60 4.49 11.95
C LEU A 69 2.34 3.62 11.97
N ASN A 70 2.51 2.31 12.05
CA ASN A 70 1.36 1.39 12.02
C ASN A 70 0.54 1.41 13.30
N ARG A 71 1.13 1.74 14.45
CA ARG A 71 0.38 1.95 15.69
C ARG A 71 -0.65 3.07 15.61
N ARG A 72 -0.57 3.96 14.63
CA ARG A 72 -1.56 5.01 14.40
C ARG A 72 -2.95 4.44 14.03
N LEU A 73 -2.99 3.32 13.31
CA LEU A 73 -4.21 2.68 12.81
C LEU A 73 -4.40 1.23 13.30
N ALA A 74 -3.33 0.60 13.79
CA ALA A 74 -3.33 -0.79 14.28
C ALA A 74 -2.55 -0.91 15.61
N PRO A 75 -2.91 -0.16 16.66
CA PRO A 75 -2.13 -0.10 17.91
C PRO A 75 -2.03 -1.46 18.61
N ASP A 76 -3.07 -2.30 18.52
CA ASP A 76 -3.11 -3.61 19.14
C ASP A 76 -2.42 -4.70 18.32
N MET A 77 -2.12 -4.44 17.05
CA MET A 77 -1.45 -5.39 16.16
C MET A 77 0.07 -5.29 16.26
N TYR A 78 0.64 -4.08 16.25
CA TYR A 78 2.09 -3.86 16.25
C TYR A 78 2.61 -3.73 17.68
N LEU A 79 3.30 -4.79 18.17
CA LEU A 79 3.70 -4.89 19.58
C LEU A 79 5.04 -4.22 19.86
N ASP A 80 6.11 -4.61 19.16
CA ASP A 80 7.44 -4.03 19.37
C ASP A 80 8.42 -4.45 18.25
N VAL A 81 9.69 -4.07 18.41
CA VAL A 81 10.83 -4.55 17.62
C VAL A 81 11.68 -5.45 18.50
N LEU A 82 11.91 -6.68 18.06
CA LEU A 82 12.75 -7.66 18.74
C LEU A 82 14.06 -7.85 17.99
N SER A 83 15.11 -8.23 18.73
CA SER A 83 16.40 -8.58 18.14
C SER A 83 16.42 -10.03 17.64
N VAL A 84 17.21 -10.28 16.60
CA VAL A 84 17.56 -11.61 16.11
C VAL A 84 19.00 -11.90 16.54
N GLN A 85 19.18 -12.91 17.38
CA GLN A 85 20.48 -13.23 17.99
C GLN A 85 20.79 -14.73 17.90
N PRO A 86 22.06 -15.12 17.79
CA PRO A 86 22.44 -16.53 17.89
C PRO A 86 22.19 -17.05 19.31
N THR A 87 21.86 -18.34 19.43
CA THR A 87 21.76 -19.02 20.72
C THR A 87 23.08 -19.75 21.08
N SER A 88 23.30 -20.02 22.34
CA SER A 88 24.48 -20.80 22.81
C SER A 88 24.50 -22.22 22.25
N SER A 89 23.37 -22.77 21.83
CA SER A 89 23.23 -24.10 21.20
C SER A 89 23.45 -24.09 19.68
N GLY A 90 23.90 -22.97 19.08
CA GLY A 90 24.14 -22.85 17.62
C GLY A 90 22.90 -22.61 16.80
N GLY A 91 21.77 -22.25 17.41
CA GLY A 91 20.53 -21.85 16.78
C GLY A 91 20.32 -20.33 16.72
N TRP A 92 19.07 -19.90 16.55
CA TRP A 92 18.65 -18.51 16.48
C TRP A 92 17.48 -18.23 17.43
N ALA A 93 17.45 -17.02 17.97
CA ALA A 93 16.32 -16.53 18.75
C ALA A 93 15.86 -15.15 18.25
N ILE A 94 14.53 -14.94 18.26
CA ILE A 94 13.90 -13.63 18.16
C ILE A 94 13.34 -13.30 19.54
N GLY A 95 13.81 -12.21 20.15
CA GLY A 95 13.39 -11.84 21.49
C GLY A 95 13.94 -10.51 21.95
N LEU A 96 13.80 -10.25 23.26
CA LEU A 96 14.46 -9.10 23.87
C LEU A 96 15.99 -9.25 23.72
N THR A 97 16.66 -8.11 23.53
CA THR A 97 18.11 -8.10 23.33
C THR A 97 18.84 -8.60 24.56
N ASP A 98 19.60 -9.68 24.38
CA ASP A 98 20.60 -10.16 25.35
C ASP A 98 21.90 -9.38 25.10
N PRO A 99 22.40 -8.58 26.07
CA PRO A 99 23.59 -7.76 25.86
C PRO A 99 24.86 -8.56 25.68
N GLU A 100 24.89 -9.85 26.10
CA GLU A 100 26.04 -10.74 25.98
C GLU A 100 26.13 -11.37 24.56
N ARG A 101 25.16 -11.16 23.69
CA ARG A 101 25.11 -11.76 22.35
C ARG A 101 25.06 -10.71 21.25
N PRO A 102 25.72 -10.94 20.12
CA PRO A 102 25.64 -10.03 18.99
C PRO A 102 24.21 -9.99 18.42
N VAL A 103 23.70 -8.80 18.14
CA VAL A 103 22.48 -8.64 17.37
C VAL A 103 22.82 -8.73 15.88
N ILE A 104 22.20 -9.68 15.19
CA ILE A 104 22.44 -9.91 13.76
C ILE A 104 21.42 -9.18 12.88
N ASP A 105 20.18 -9.10 13.37
CA ASP A 105 19.09 -8.44 12.67
C ASP A 105 17.95 -8.07 13.62
N TYR A 106 16.85 -7.55 13.08
CA TYR A 106 15.68 -7.13 13.83
C TYR A 106 14.40 -7.65 13.18
N ALA A 107 13.38 -7.88 13.99
CA ALA A 107 12.07 -8.31 13.58
C ALA A 107 10.98 -7.40 14.18
N VAL A 108 10.04 -6.95 13.36
CA VAL A 108 8.80 -6.33 13.84
C VAL A 108 7.93 -7.43 14.43
N TRP A 109 7.56 -7.30 15.69
CA TRP A 109 6.71 -8.24 16.42
C TRP A 109 5.25 -7.77 16.37
N MET A 110 4.40 -8.63 15.84
CA MET A 110 2.98 -8.33 15.62
C MET A 110 2.09 -9.45 16.15
N LYS A 111 0.87 -9.14 16.55
CA LYS A 111 -0.18 -10.16 16.69
C LYS A 111 -0.50 -10.76 15.32
N ARG A 112 -0.62 -12.07 15.25
CA ARG A 112 -1.11 -12.74 14.05
C ARG A 112 -2.61 -12.47 13.89
N MET A 113 -2.98 -11.99 12.70
CA MET A 113 -4.37 -11.75 12.34
C MET A 113 -4.93 -12.95 11.56
N ASP A 114 -6.24 -13.15 11.64
CA ASP A 114 -6.93 -14.14 10.83
C ASP A 114 -7.04 -13.64 9.39
N ASN A 115 -6.29 -14.24 8.48
CA ASN A 115 -6.28 -13.87 7.06
C ASN A 115 -7.65 -13.98 6.40
N SER A 116 -8.56 -14.85 6.90
CA SER A 116 -9.93 -14.95 6.35
C SER A 116 -10.73 -13.65 6.55
N ARG A 117 -10.29 -12.78 7.46
CA ARG A 117 -10.88 -11.48 7.73
C ARG A 117 -10.25 -10.34 6.93
N GLN A 118 -9.30 -10.63 6.04
CA GLN A 118 -8.69 -9.64 5.15
C GLN A 118 -9.74 -9.14 4.14
N MET A 119 -9.83 -7.82 3.97
CA MET A 119 -10.92 -7.19 3.21
C MET A 119 -10.96 -7.63 1.75
N ASP A 120 -9.82 -7.87 1.11
CA ASP A 120 -9.78 -8.36 -0.28
C ASP A 120 -10.37 -9.78 -0.42
N ILE A 121 -10.20 -10.63 0.60
CA ILE A 121 -10.82 -11.96 0.66
C ILE A 121 -12.33 -11.82 0.85
N LEU A 122 -12.76 -10.99 1.79
CA LEU A 122 -14.17 -10.75 2.07
C LEU A 122 -14.90 -10.10 0.88
N LEU A 123 -14.25 -9.19 0.14
CA LEU A 123 -14.79 -8.61 -1.10
C LEU A 123 -15.07 -9.67 -2.15
N ARG A 124 -14.13 -10.61 -2.38
CA ARG A 124 -14.32 -11.73 -3.32
C ARG A 124 -15.46 -12.65 -2.90
N GLN A 125 -15.66 -12.83 -1.60
CA GLN A 125 -16.75 -13.65 -1.04
C GLN A 125 -18.10 -12.92 -1.01
N GLY A 126 -18.14 -11.61 -1.32
CA GLY A 126 -19.35 -10.80 -1.19
C GLY A 126 -19.78 -10.54 0.26
N ALA A 127 -18.84 -10.66 1.20
CA ALA A 127 -19.09 -10.55 2.64
C ALA A 127 -18.81 -9.14 3.20
N VAL A 128 -18.49 -8.16 2.34
CA VAL A 128 -18.32 -6.74 2.72
C VAL A 128 -19.61 -5.99 2.41
N GLY A 129 -20.10 -5.19 3.36
CA GLY A 129 -21.31 -4.39 3.20
C GLY A 129 -21.11 -2.89 3.47
N PRO A 130 -22.17 -2.07 3.28
CA PRO A 130 -22.12 -0.62 3.52
C PRO A 130 -21.73 -0.25 4.96
N ALA A 131 -22.06 -1.09 5.95
CA ALA A 131 -21.68 -0.87 7.34
C ALA A 131 -20.16 -0.95 7.54
N ASP A 132 -19.47 -1.87 6.85
CA ASP A 132 -18.01 -1.98 6.90
C ASP A 132 -17.36 -0.75 6.26
N MET A 133 -17.92 -0.24 5.16
CA MET A 133 -17.48 0.97 4.50
C MET A 133 -17.65 2.21 5.39
N ALA A 134 -18.77 2.31 6.11
CA ALA A 134 -19.01 3.39 7.05
C ALA A 134 -18.05 3.32 8.26
N ALA A 135 -17.78 2.11 8.79
CA ALA A 135 -16.82 1.91 9.88
C ALA A 135 -15.39 2.28 9.44
N LEU A 136 -15.00 1.92 8.22
CA LEU A 136 -13.70 2.27 7.66
C LEU A 136 -13.56 3.78 7.45
N ALA A 137 -14.60 4.46 6.96
CA ALA A 137 -14.64 5.91 6.85
C ALA A 137 -14.53 6.60 8.21
N ALA A 138 -15.21 6.06 9.24
CA ALA A 138 -15.16 6.56 10.61
C ALA A 138 -13.77 6.40 11.25
N LEU A 139 -12.98 5.41 10.85
CA LEU A 139 -11.59 5.24 11.27
C LEU A 139 -10.66 6.22 10.52
N LEU A 140 -10.79 6.29 9.19
CA LEU A 140 -9.82 6.99 8.33
C LEU A 140 -10.00 8.51 8.32
N ALA A 141 -11.22 9.05 8.35
CA ALA A 141 -11.41 10.50 8.25
C ALA A 141 -10.82 11.26 9.46
N PRO A 142 -11.05 10.85 10.73
CA PRO A 142 -10.37 11.47 11.87
C PRO A 142 -8.84 11.28 11.83
N PHE A 143 -8.37 10.11 11.39
CA PHE A 143 -6.94 9.82 11.23
C PHE A 143 -6.30 10.81 10.26
N HIS A 144 -6.85 10.97 9.05
CA HIS A 144 -6.30 11.88 8.05
C HIS A 144 -6.34 13.33 8.52
N ARG A 145 -7.43 13.78 9.16
CA ARG A 145 -7.50 15.13 9.73
C ARG A 145 -6.47 15.39 10.81
N ALA A 146 -6.24 14.41 11.70
CA ALA A 146 -5.24 14.53 12.76
C ALA A 146 -3.79 14.53 12.23
N HIS A 147 -3.57 14.00 11.03
CA HIS A 147 -2.27 13.91 10.37
C HIS A 147 -2.18 14.80 9.13
N ALA A 148 -3.09 15.78 8.99
CA ALA A 148 -3.00 16.80 7.95
C ALA A 148 -1.70 17.60 8.12
N LEU A 149 -0.99 17.80 7.02
CA LEU A 149 0.24 18.58 7.01
C LEU A 149 -0.10 20.07 7.08
N ALA A 150 0.69 20.82 7.87
CA ALA A 150 0.43 22.24 8.01
C ALA A 150 0.57 22.94 6.63
N ALA A 151 -0.38 23.81 6.32
CA ALA A 151 -0.41 24.55 5.07
C ALA A 151 0.94 25.27 4.83
N GLY A 152 1.48 25.15 3.62
CA GLY A 152 2.75 25.76 3.22
C GLY A 152 4.01 25.09 3.79
N THR A 153 3.90 23.99 4.56
CA THR A 153 5.07 23.24 5.06
C THR A 153 5.39 22.02 4.21
N PHE A 154 4.45 21.58 3.40
CA PHE A 154 4.61 20.49 2.46
C PHE A 154 4.80 21.05 1.05
N VAL A 155 5.82 20.57 0.37
CA VAL A 155 6.02 20.82 -1.06
C VAL A 155 5.65 19.53 -1.77
N GLY A 156 4.53 19.55 -2.47
CA GLY A 156 4.02 18.42 -3.25
C GLY A 156 4.87 18.11 -4.48
N PRO A 157 4.54 17.01 -5.18
CA PRO A 157 5.18 16.66 -6.44
C PRO A 157 4.98 17.77 -7.49
N THR A 158 6.01 17.99 -8.31
CA THR A 158 5.90 18.88 -9.48
C THR A 158 5.04 18.24 -10.57
N ALA A 159 4.67 18.99 -11.59
CA ALA A 159 3.99 18.46 -12.78
C ALA A 159 4.80 17.33 -13.45
N ASP A 160 6.12 17.49 -13.50
CA ASP A 160 7.02 16.46 -14.06
C ASP A 160 7.04 15.20 -13.20
N ASP A 161 7.01 15.31 -11.87
CA ASP A 161 6.95 14.16 -10.96
C ASP A 161 5.63 13.40 -11.15
N TYR A 162 4.49 14.09 -11.18
CA TYR A 162 3.19 13.44 -11.46
C TYR A 162 3.16 12.71 -12.80
N PHE A 163 3.77 13.32 -13.83
CA PHE A 163 3.87 12.66 -15.11
C PHE A 163 4.82 11.47 -15.09
N ALA A 164 5.99 11.60 -14.47
CA ALA A 164 6.98 10.53 -14.35
C ALA A 164 6.39 9.31 -13.64
N ASP A 165 5.66 9.53 -12.54
CA ASP A 165 4.96 8.49 -11.79
C ASP A 165 3.94 7.73 -12.66
N PHE A 166 3.14 8.45 -13.46
CA PHE A 166 2.19 7.81 -14.37
C PHE A 166 2.88 7.12 -15.54
N ALA A 167 3.93 7.72 -16.09
CA ALA A 167 4.67 7.22 -17.25
C ALA A 167 5.45 5.93 -16.97
N ASP A 168 5.64 5.56 -15.72
CA ASP A 168 6.36 4.35 -15.29
C ASP A 168 5.72 3.03 -15.77
N LEU A 169 4.46 3.06 -16.21
CA LEU A 169 3.77 1.95 -16.88
C LEU A 169 4.19 1.79 -18.35
N PHE A 170 4.46 2.88 -19.07
CA PHE A 170 4.62 2.83 -20.54
C PHE A 170 5.75 1.94 -21.05
N PRO A 171 6.91 1.78 -20.35
CA PRO A 171 7.92 0.80 -20.72
C PRO A 171 7.43 -0.66 -20.75
N TRP A 172 6.30 -0.94 -20.12
CA TRP A 172 5.69 -2.28 -20.05
C TRP A 172 4.77 -2.61 -21.25
N ALA A 173 4.74 -1.75 -22.28
CA ALA A 173 3.86 -1.89 -23.45
C ALA A 173 3.97 -3.28 -24.13
N THR A 174 5.17 -3.82 -24.28
CA THR A 174 5.38 -5.15 -24.90
C THR A 174 4.81 -6.28 -24.02
N VAL A 175 4.99 -6.20 -22.71
CA VAL A 175 4.42 -7.20 -21.77
C VAL A 175 2.90 -7.08 -21.75
N ALA A 176 2.39 -5.85 -21.70
CA ALA A 176 0.96 -5.57 -21.75
C ALA A 176 0.33 -6.09 -23.06
N GLN A 177 1.00 -5.92 -24.21
CA GLN A 177 0.53 -6.45 -25.50
C GLN A 177 0.37 -7.98 -25.47
N ARG A 178 1.36 -8.70 -24.92
CA ARG A 178 1.30 -10.17 -24.84
C ARG A 178 0.16 -10.68 -23.97
N LEU A 179 -0.19 -9.96 -22.90
CA LEU A 179 -1.21 -10.39 -21.94
C LEU A 179 -2.60 -9.83 -22.25
N LEU A 180 -2.68 -8.57 -22.68
CA LEU A 180 -3.92 -7.79 -22.82
C LEU A 180 -4.32 -7.56 -24.29
N GLY A 181 -3.42 -7.87 -25.24
CA GLY A 181 -3.63 -7.69 -26.66
C GLY A 181 -3.16 -6.35 -27.22
N ASP A 182 -3.36 -6.16 -28.54
CA ASP A 182 -2.84 -5.01 -29.31
C ASP A 182 -3.47 -3.66 -28.92
N ALA A 183 -4.56 -3.67 -28.15
CA ALA A 183 -5.19 -2.45 -27.66
C ALA A 183 -4.31 -1.73 -26.62
N ALA A 184 -3.55 -2.47 -25.81
CA ALA A 184 -2.80 -1.91 -24.70
C ALA A 184 -1.68 -0.93 -25.12
N PRO A 185 -0.75 -1.24 -26.06
CA PRO A 185 0.25 -0.28 -26.49
C PRO A 185 -0.38 0.96 -27.19
N ARG A 186 -1.46 0.79 -27.96
CA ARG A 186 -2.17 1.93 -28.57
C ARG A 186 -2.80 2.85 -27.54
N ALA A 187 -3.36 2.27 -26.48
CA ALA A 187 -3.91 3.05 -25.38
C ALA A 187 -2.79 3.85 -24.67
N PHE A 188 -1.62 3.25 -24.41
CA PHE A 188 -0.49 3.96 -23.80
C PHE A 188 -0.01 5.16 -24.63
N GLU A 189 -0.01 5.03 -25.98
CA GLU A 189 0.31 6.13 -26.89
C GLU A 189 -0.71 7.29 -26.77
N THR A 190 -1.99 6.98 -26.62
CA THR A 190 -3.04 7.99 -26.47
C THR A 190 -3.11 8.58 -25.06
N TRP A 191 -2.80 7.80 -24.04
CA TRP A 191 -2.84 8.25 -22.65
C TRP A 191 -1.68 9.18 -22.29
N ARG A 192 -0.50 9.00 -22.89
CA ARG A 192 0.65 9.86 -22.63
C ARG A 192 0.35 11.35 -22.81
N PRO A 193 -0.11 11.86 -23.98
CA PRO A 193 -0.44 13.26 -24.15
C PRO A 193 -1.66 13.70 -23.32
N LEU A 194 -2.62 12.81 -23.09
CA LEU A 194 -3.77 13.09 -22.24
C LEU A 194 -3.38 13.40 -20.80
N VAL A 195 -2.51 12.58 -20.21
CA VAL A 195 -2.01 12.75 -18.84
C VAL A 195 -1.18 14.03 -18.71
N LEU A 196 -0.29 14.30 -19.68
CA LEU A 196 0.48 15.55 -19.70
C LEU A 196 -0.43 16.77 -19.68
N ARG A 197 -1.46 16.76 -20.52
CA ARG A 197 -2.43 17.85 -20.60
C ARG A 197 -3.25 17.98 -19.31
N PHE A 198 -3.75 16.85 -18.78
CA PHE A 198 -4.49 16.85 -17.52
C PHE A 198 -3.67 17.47 -16.39
N ILE A 199 -2.41 17.06 -16.23
CA ILE A 199 -1.54 17.61 -15.19
C ILE A 199 -1.35 19.11 -15.40
N ALA A 200 -1.11 19.58 -16.65
CA ALA A 200 -0.95 20.98 -16.93
C ALA A 200 -2.21 21.80 -16.56
N ASP A 201 -3.40 21.27 -16.86
CA ASP A 201 -4.68 21.93 -16.59
C ASP A 201 -5.00 21.97 -15.07
N TYR A 202 -4.63 20.92 -14.30
CA TYR A 202 -5.04 20.74 -12.89
C TYR A 202 -3.94 20.98 -11.85
N HIS A 203 -2.68 21.20 -12.24
CA HIS A 203 -1.58 21.41 -11.29
C HIS A 203 -1.80 22.60 -10.36
N ALA A 204 -2.40 23.68 -10.84
CA ALA A 204 -2.76 24.83 -10.01
C ALA A 204 -3.79 24.47 -8.93
N ARG A 205 -4.75 23.58 -9.23
CA ARG A 205 -5.70 23.09 -8.23
C ARG A 205 -5.01 22.21 -7.18
N LEU A 206 -4.10 21.34 -7.59
CA LEU A 206 -3.28 20.55 -6.64
C LEU A 206 -2.54 21.46 -5.67
N HIS A 207 -1.88 22.49 -6.16
CA HIS A 207 -1.19 23.47 -5.31
C HIS A 207 -2.16 24.21 -4.37
N THR A 208 -3.35 24.60 -4.84
CA THR A 208 -4.39 25.18 -3.99
C THR A 208 -4.79 24.25 -2.86
N ARG A 209 -4.93 22.94 -3.13
CA ARG A 209 -5.28 21.93 -2.15
C ARG A 209 -4.18 21.75 -1.09
N GLU A 210 -2.91 21.81 -1.50
CA GLU A 210 -1.77 21.84 -0.56
C GLU A 210 -1.86 23.01 0.41
N GLN A 211 -2.11 24.22 -0.12
CA GLN A 211 -2.26 25.44 0.69
C GLN A 211 -3.48 25.40 1.62
N ARG A 212 -4.49 24.60 1.29
CA ARG A 212 -5.70 24.42 2.10
C ARG A 212 -5.62 23.28 3.11
N GLY A 213 -4.47 22.58 3.20
CA GLY A 213 -4.24 21.53 4.18
C GLY A 213 -4.90 20.20 3.84
N PHE A 214 -5.12 19.91 2.54
CA PHE A 214 -5.62 18.61 2.09
C PHE A 214 -4.51 17.57 1.86
N CYS A 215 -3.26 17.90 2.16
CA CYS A 215 -2.17 16.93 2.19
C CYS A 215 -2.04 16.31 3.57
N VAL A 216 -1.78 15.01 3.63
CA VAL A 216 -1.72 14.23 4.87
C VAL A 216 -0.43 13.41 4.96
N ASP A 217 0.04 13.12 6.18
CA ASP A 217 0.97 12.02 6.45
C ASP A 217 0.12 10.74 6.65
N GLY A 218 -0.31 10.16 5.53
CA GLY A 218 -1.27 9.07 5.46
C GLY A 218 -0.67 7.69 5.68
N HIS A 219 -1.25 6.69 5.01
CA HIS A 219 -0.81 5.30 4.97
C HIS A 219 0.13 5.05 3.77
N GLY A 220 -0.17 5.65 2.62
CA GLY A 220 0.60 5.54 1.37
C GLY A 220 0.29 4.30 0.51
N ASP A 221 -0.16 3.20 1.15
CA ASP A 221 -0.50 1.94 0.48
C ASP A 221 -1.89 1.43 0.92
N LEU A 222 -2.89 2.32 0.90
CA LEU A 222 -4.24 2.08 1.43
C LEU A 222 -5.08 1.30 0.40
N HIS A 223 -4.99 -0.02 0.44
CA HIS A 223 -5.79 -0.93 -0.40
C HIS A 223 -6.37 -2.10 0.40
N ALA A 224 -7.32 -2.85 -0.16
CA ALA A 224 -8.11 -3.86 0.55
C ALA A 224 -7.27 -4.98 1.20
N ARG A 225 -6.08 -5.30 0.66
CA ARG A 225 -5.18 -6.31 1.25
C ARG A 225 -4.50 -5.84 2.53
N ASN A 226 -4.44 -4.53 2.77
CA ASN A 226 -3.86 -3.92 3.96
C ASN A 226 -4.92 -3.54 5.00
N ILE A 227 -6.10 -4.18 4.93
CA ILE A 227 -7.23 -3.95 5.83
C ILE A 227 -7.78 -5.29 6.32
N PHE A 228 -7.95 -5.43 7.63
CA PHE A 228 -8.75 -6.48 8.24
C PHE A 228 -10.10 -5.91 8.70
N LEU A 229 -11.19 -6.62 8.40
CA LEU A 229 -12.52 -6.30 8.91
C LEU A 229 -12.84 -7.26 10.06
N LEU A 230 -12.56 -6.82 11.28
CA LEU A 230 -12.75 -7.61 12.50
C LEU A 230 -14.09 -7.26 13.15
N THR A 231 -14.54 -8.09 14.09
CA THR A 231 -15.79 -7.85 14.84
C THR A 231 -15.76 -6.54 15.65
N GLN A 232 -14.58 -6.16 16.14
CA GLN A 232 -14.36 -4.92 16.89
C GLN A 232 -14.16 -3.67 16.02
N GLY A 233 -14.10 -3.84 14.70
CA GLY A 233 -13.89 -2.78 13.74
C GLY A 233 -12.76 -3.04 12.75
N PRO A 234 -12.57 -2.17 11.76
CA PRO A 234 -11.50 -2.30 10.78
C PRO A 234 -10.13 -2.01 11.40
N VAL A 235 -9.11 -2.75 10.95
CA VAL A 235 -7.69 -2.54 11.27
C VAL A 235 -6.94 -2.32 9.96
N VAL A 236 -6.26 -1.20 9.84
CA VAL A 236 -5.44 -0.84 8.65
C VAL A 236 -3.97 -0.97 9.02
N PHE A 237 -3.19 -1.72 8.25
CA PHE A 237 -1.83 -2.10 8.57
C PHE A 237 -0.91 -2.04 7.32
N ASP A 238 0.40 -2.19 7.54
CA ASP A 238 1.44 -2.14 6.49
C ASP A 238 1.57 -0.75 5.83
N CYS A 239 1.50 0.30 6.67
CA CYS A 239 1.81 1.68 6.26
C CYS A 239 3.26 1.78 5.77
N ILE A 240 3.50 2.54 4.70
CA ILE A 240 4.83 2.78 4.16
C ILE A 240 5.71 3.51 5.17
N GLU A 241 6.78 2.86 5.63
CA GLU A 241 7.73 3.41 6.60
C GLU A 241 9.03 3.91 5.97
N PHE A 242 9.41 3.34 4.83
CA PHE A 242 10.74 3.52 4.25
C PHE A 242 10.89 4.81 3.43
N ASN A 243 9.78 5.42 3.00
CA ASN A 243 9.82 6.65 2.21
C ASN A 243 8.65 7.57 2.56
N PRO A 244 8.90 8.70 3.27
CA PRO A 244 7.84 9.66 3.60
C PRO A 244 7.13 10.27 2.39
N HIS A 245 7.80 10.41 1.24
CA HIS A 245 7.20 10.98 0.02
C HIS A 245 6.07 10.11 -0.53
N LEU A 246 6.08 8.79 -0.28
CA LEU A 246 5.02 7.89 -0.72
C LEU A 246 3.76 7.94 0.15
N ARG A 247 3.83 8.50 1.38
CA ARG A 247 2.69 8.62 2.29
C ARG A 247 2.29 10.07 2.59
N ARG A 248 3.16 11.05 2.31
CA ARG A 248 2.83 12.48 2.39
C ARG A 248 2.29 12.91 1.04
N LEU A 249 0.98 12.99 0.94
CA LEU A 249 0.29 13.12 -0.34
C LEU A 249 -1.08 13.79 -0.15
N ASP A 250 -1.69 14.21 -1.25
CA ASP A 250 -3.07 14.69 -1.22
C ASP A 250 -4.00 13.57 -0.73
N VAL A 251 -4.92 13.89 0.16
CA VAL A 251 -5.89 12.93 0.70
C VAL A 251 -6.72 12.24 -0.38
N LEU A 252 -6.98 12.88 -1.52
CA LEU A 252 -7.65 12.24 -2.65
C LEU A 252 -6.82 11.10 -3.24
N ASN A 253 -5.48 11.24 -3.28
CA ASN A 253 -4.59 10.17 -3.74
C ASN A 253 -4.57 8.99 -2.75
N GLU A 254 -4.67 9.26 -1.46
CA GLU A 254 -4.80 8.24 -0.42
C GLU A 254 -6.11 7.46 -0.58
N LEU A 255 -7.25 8.17 -0.67
CA LEU A 255 -8.58 7.57 -0.85
C LEU A 255 -8.70 6.83 -2.18
N ALA A 256 -8.13 7.38 -3.23
CA ALA A 256 -8.18 6.83 -4.58
C ALA A 256 -7.67 5.39 -4.64
N PHE A 257 -6.68 5.03 -3.82
CA PHE A 257 -6.15 3.67 -3.83
C PHE A 257 -7.19 2.65 -3.37
N LEU A 258 -7.85 2.92 -2.24
CA LEU A 258 -8.91 2.05 -1.73
C LEU A 258 -10.11 2.01 -2.68
N LEU A 259 -10.57 3.16 -3.14
CA LEU A 259 -11.70 3.26 -4.06
C LEU A 259 -11.46 2.46 -5.33
N MET A 260 -10.31 2.66 -5.97
CA MET A 260 -9.90 1.94 -7.17
C MET A 260 -9.83 0.42 -6.93
N ASP A 261 -9.26 -0.03 -5.81
CA ASP A 261 -9.09 -1.46 -5.51
C ASP A 261 -10.45 -2.15 -5.26
N VAL A 262 -11.38 -1.46 -4.59
CA VAL A 262 -12.78 -1.93 -4.41
C VAL A 262 -13.55 -1.95 -5.74
N GLU A 263 -13.39 -0.93 -6.59
CA GLU A 263 -13.99 -0.89 -7.93
C GLU A 263 -13.43 -1.98 -8.85
N ALA A 264 -12.11 -2.21 -8.82
CA ALA A 264 -11.46 -3.30 -9.55
C ALA A 264 -11.92 -4.70 -9.08
N GLY A 265 -12.27 -4.80 -7.79
CA GLY A 265 -12.93 -5.99 -7.22
C GLY A 265 -14.39 -6.17 -7.64
N GLY A 266 -14.93 -5.34 -8.54
CA GLY A 266 -16.32 -5.42 -9.05
C GLY A 266 -17.37 -4.93 -8.05
N ARG A 267 -17.00 -4.04 -7.12
CA ARG A 267 -17.89 -3.50 -6.09
C ARG A 267 -17.95 -1.96 -6.07
N PRO A 268 -18.25 -1.29 -7.21
CA PRO A 268 -18.24 0.17 -7.30
C PRO A 268 -19.23 0.85 -6.34
N SER A 269 -20.37 0.24 -6.05
CA SER A 269 -21.33 0.78 -5.07
C SER A 269 -20.75 0.87 -3.66
N LEU A 270 -19.92 -0.09 -3.25
CA LEU A 270 -19.25 -0.03 -1.94
C LEU A 270 -18.18 1.07 -1.90
N ALA A 271 -17.48 1.31 -3.01
CA ALA A 271 -16.55 2.45 -3.10
C ALA A 271 -17.29 3.78 -2.96
N GLU A 272 -18.47 3.92 -3.60
CA GLU A 272 -19.34 5.09 -3.42
C GLU A 272 -19.85 5.25 -1.99
N ASP A 273 -20.27 4.15 -1.34
CA ASP A 273 -20.75 4.17 0.05
C ASP A 273 -19.63 4.62 1.00
N PHE A 274 -18.40 4.11 0.81
CA PHE A 274 -17.24 4.57 1.55
C PHE A 274 -16.98 6.06 1.34
N LEU A 275 -16.93 6.54 0.09
CA LEU A 275 -16.65 7.94 -0.21
C LEU A 275 -17.74 8.87 0.38
N LYS A 276 -19.01 8.52 0.22
CA LYS A 276 -20.14 9.27 0.81
C LYS A 276 -20.03 9.35 2.34
N ALA A 277 -19.69 8.23 3.01
CA ALA A 277 -19.51 8.20 4.46
C ALA A 277 -18.29 9.04 4.88
N TYR A 278 -17.19 8.97 4.15
CA TYR A 278 -15.97 9.72 4.43
C TYR A 278 -16.18 11.23 4.30
N LEU A 279 -16.80 11.68 3.20
CA LEU A 279 -17.06 13.10 2.94
C LEU A 279 -18.01 13.76 3.94
N LYS A 280 -18.91 12.98 4.59
CA LYS A 280 -19.71 13.49 5.70
C LYS A 280 -18.85 13.84 6.92
N LEU A 281 -17.73 13.18 7.11
CA LEU A 281 -16.82 13.37 8.25
C LEU A 281 -15.72 14.39 7.95
N TRP A 282 -15.25 14.39 6.71
CA TRP A 282 -14.27 15.34 6.19
C TRP A 282 -14.56 15.68 4.72
N PRO A 283 -15.19 16.85 4.43
CA PRO A 283 -15.54 17.28 3.08
C PRO A 283 -14.29 17.77 2.34
N CYS A 284 -13.45 16.85 1.87
CA CYS A 284 -12.20 17.14 1.16
C CYS A 284 -12.36 17.28 -0.37
N ILE A 285 -13.58 17.18 -0.89
CA ILE A 285 -13.97 17.50 -2.26
C ILE A 285 -14.83 18.74 -2.18
N GLU A 286 -14.38 19.85 -2.76
CA GLU A 286 -15.04 21.16 -2.64
C GLU A 286 -15.49 21.69 -3.99
N GLU A 287 -14.78 21.34 -5.06
CA GLU A 287 -15.01 21.79 -6.42
C GLU A 287 -15.08 20.59 -7.37
N GLN A 288 -15.61 20.80 -8.56
CA GLN A 288 -15.67 19.75 -9.59
C GLN A 288 -14.28 19.26 -10.01
N GLU A 289 -13.30 20.15 -10.01
CA GLU A 289 -11.88 19.81 -10.27
C GLU A 289 -11.35 18.76 -9.30
N ASP A 290 -11.82 18.73 -8.06
CA ASP A 290 -11.42 17.72 -7.07
C ASP A 290 -11.94 16.32 -7.45
N GLU A 291 -13.12 16.22 -8.06
CA GLU A 291 -13.65 14.96 -8.59
C GLU A 291 -12.81 14.45 -9.77
N HIS A 292 -12.37 15.37 -10.64
CA HIS A 292 -11.46 15.04 -11.73
C HIS A 292 -10.09 14.58 -11.20
N LEU A 293 -9.55 15.27 -10.18
CA LEU A 293 -8.32 14.87 -9.50
C LEU A 293 -8.45 13.50 -8.82
N LEU A 294 -9.57 13.23 -8.14
CA LEU A 294 -9.83 11.92 -7.57
C LEU A 294 -9.81 10.81 -8.64
N THR A 295 -10.42 11.07 -9.80
CA THR A 295 -10.41 10.12 -10.91
C THR A 295 -9.00 9.94 -11.50
N TYR A 296 -8.22 11.01 -11.63
CA TYR A 296 -6.82 10.93 -12.02
C TYR A 296 -6.00 10.08 -11.04
N PHE A 297 -6.17 10.28 -9.74
CA PHE A 297 -5.47 9.47 -8.74
C PHE A 297 -5.93 8.01 -8.75
N LYS A 298 -7.22 7.72 -9.01
CA LYS A 298 -7.66 6.34 -9.23
C LYS A 298 -7.00 5.72 -10.46
N ALA A 299 -6.88 6.47 -11.56
CA ALA A 299 -6.14 6.02 -12.75
C ALA A 299 -4.67 5.76 -12.45
N TYR A 300 -4.01 6.64 -11.70
CA TYR A 300 -2.63 6.47 -11.26
C TYR A 300 -2.45 5.20 -10.40
N ARG A 301 -3.33 4.98 -9.42
CA ARG A 301 -3.26 3.78 -8.57
C ARG A 301 -3.56 2.49 -9.34
N ALA A 302 -4.49 2.51 -10.29
CA ALA A 302 -4.74 1.39 -11.20
C ALA A 302 -3.51 1.09 -12.08
N ASN A 303 -2.85 2.14 -12.58
CA ASN A 303 -1.58 2.06 -13.33
C ASN A 303 -0.49 1.35 -12.50
N VAL A 304 -0.26 1.78 -11.26
CA VAL A 304 0.72 1.15 -10.34
C VAL A 304 0.40 -0.33 -10.13
N ARG A 305 -0.87 -0.67 -9.88
CA ARG A 305 -1.29 -2.07 -9.65
C ARG A 305 -1.19 -2.91 -10.92
N LEU A 306 -1.53 -2.36 -12.08
CA LEU A 306 -1.35 -3.00 -13.36
C LEU A 306 0.12 -3.33 -13.62
N LYS A 307 1.02 -2.35 -13.43
CA LYS A 307 2.47 -2.55 -13.58
C LYS A 307 2.98 -3.69 -12.69
N ILE A 308 2.60 -3.72 -11.42
CA ILE A 308 2.98 -4.79 -10.49
C ILE A 308 2.45 -6.15 -10.96
N ALA A 309 1.20 -6.20 -11.45
CA ALA A 309 0.62 -7.44 -11.96
C ALA A 309 1.30 -7.93 -13.25
N LEU A 310 1.67 -7.02 -14.15
CA LEU A 310 2.44 -7.33 -15.36
C LEU A 310 3.84 -7.87 -15.01
N LEU A 311 4.53 -7.23 -14.04
CA LEU A 311 5.83 -7.68 -13.56
C LEU A 311 5.76 -9.10 -12.98
N GLN A 312 4.79 -9.37 -12.12
CA GLN A 312 4.58 -10.70 -11.54
C GLN A 312 4.25 -11.75 -12.61
N TRP A 313 3.39 -11.39 -13.56
CA TRP A 313 3.06 -12.29 -14.65
C TRP A 313 4.29 -12.59 -15.56
N GLU A 314 5.10 -11.60 -15.85
CA GLU A 314 6.34 -11.78 -16.64
C GLU A 314 7.33 -12.72 -15.94
N GLN A 315 7.46 -12.63 -14.62
CA GLN A 315 8.37 -13.45 -13.82
C GLN A 315 7.86 -14.87 -13.58
N GLU A 316 6.58 -15.03 -13.28
CA GLU A 316 6.02 -16.28 -12.75
C GLU A 316 5.05 -16.98 -13.70
N GLN A 317 4.54 -16.28 -14.73
CA GLN A 317 3.54 -16.77 -15.70
C GLN A 317 2.27 -17.32 -15.03
N GLN A 318 1.93 -16.85 -13.82
CA GLN A 318 0.78 -17.33 -13.06
C GLN A 318 -0.52 -16.66 -13.54
N GLU A 319 -1.58 -17.47 -13.72
CA GLU A 319 -2.91 -16.97 -14.14
C GLU A 319 -3.50 -15.98 -13.13
N ALA A 320 -3.21 -16.14 -11.84
CA ALA A 320 -3.64 -15.17 -10.83
C ALA A 320 -3.08 -13.75 -11.06
N ALA A 321 -1.83 -13.62 -11.54
CA ALA A 321 -1.26 -12.34 -11.92
C ALA A 321 -1.90 -11.78 -13.20
N ALA A 322 -2.14 -12.66 -14.19
CA ALA A 322 -2.85 -12.31 -15.42
C ALA A 322 -4.26 -11.77 -15.15
N GLN A 323 -5.01 -12.44 -14.28
CA GLN A 323 -6.35 -12.01 -13.90
C GLN A 323 -6.34 -10.64 -13.21
N ARG A 324 -5.41 -10.40 -12.28
CA ARG A 324 -5.25 -9.06 -11.65
C ARG A 324 -4.92 -8.00 -12.68
N ALA A 325 -4.01 -8.29 -13.63
CA ALA A 325 -3.67 -7.33 -14.68
C ALA A 325 -4.90 -6.95 -15.52
N ARG A 326 -5.74 -7.92 -15.92
CA ARG A 326 -6.99 -7.66 -16.67
C ARG A 326 -7.98 -6.83 -15.85
N GLN A 327 -8.10 -7.06 -14.54
CA GLN A 327 -8.97 -6.29 -13.65
C GLN A 327 -8.52 -4.82 -13.57
N TYR A 328 -7.23 -4.58 -13.28
CA TYR A 328 -6.72 -3.21 -13.19
C TYR A 328 -6.69 -2.50 -14.54
N TRP A 329 -6.46 -3.24 -15.63
CA TRP A 329 -6.58 -2.70 -16.98
C TRP A 329 -8.00 -2.18 -17.23
N GLY A 330 -9.04 -2.95 -16.95
CA GLY A 330 -10.43 -2.57 -17.21
C GLY A 330 -10.84 -1.29 -16.46
N VAL A 331 -10.47 -1.14 -15.18
CA VAL A 331 -10.78 0.10 -14.45
C VAL A 331 -9.93 1.27 -14.93
N LEU A 332 -8.66 1.04 -15.30
CA LEU A 332 -7.79 2.07 -15.85
C LEU A 332 -8.34 2.63 -17.16
N GLU A 333 -8.79 1.77 -18.09
CA GLU A 333 -9.45 2.21 -19.34
C GLU A 333 -10.65 3.12 -19.08
N ASN A 334 -11.51 2.75 -18.11
CA ASN A 334 -12.68 3.53 -17.75
C ASN A 334 -12.30 4.91 -17.19
N TYR A 335 -11.30 4.97 -16.30
CA TYR A 335 -10.84 6.26 -15.75
C TYR A 335 -10.21 7.14 -16.83
N MET A 336 -9.39 6.57 -17.71
CA MET A 336 -8.77 7.32 -18.80
C MET A 336 -9.81 7.83 -19.81
N ALA A 337 -10.86 7.05 -20.09
CA ALA A 337 -11.97 7.50 -20.90
C ALA A 337 -12.71 8.70 -20.27
N TYR A 338 -12.95 8.65 -18.94
CA TYR A 338 -13.53 9.77 -18.20
C TYR A 338 -12.66 11.02 -18.28
N LEU A 339 -11.34 10.89 -18.05
CA LEU A 339 -10.40 12.01 -18.10
C LEU A 339 -10.36 12.63 -19.50
N ALA A 340 -10.41 11.82 -20.57
CA ALA A 340 -10.42 12.30 -21.95
C ALA A 340 -11.63 13.19 -22.26
N LEU A 341 -12.77 12.99 -21.60
CA LEU A 341 -13.98 13.80 -21.77
C LEU A 341 -13.93 15.14 -21.00
N ASN A 342 -13.04 15.26 -20.02
CA ASN A 342 -13.01 16.38 -19.08
C ASN A 342 -11.72 17.22 -19.13
N VAL A 343 -10.77 16.87 -19.98
CA VAL A 343 -9.56 17.68 -20.24
C VAL A 343 -9.89 18.83 -21.19
N GLY A 344 -9.47 20.06 -20.84
CA GLY A 344 -9.64 21.25 -21.69
C GLY A 344 -11.05 21.87 -21.67
N ARG A 345 -11.82 21.59 -20.62
CA ARG A 345 -13.11 22.27 -20.36
C ARG A 345 -12.99 23.35 -19.33
#